data_de3b5683920824bb5d10102e6c25714f
#
_entry.id   de3b5683920824bb5d10102e6c25714f
#
_cell.length_a   1.000
_cell.length_b   1.000
_cell.length_c   1.000
_cell.angle_alpha   90.00
_cell.angle_beta   90.00
_cell.angle_gamma   90.00
#
_symmetry.space_group_name_H-M   'P 1'
#
loop_
_entity.id
_entity.type
_entity.pdbx_description
1 polymer ?
#
loop_
_entity_poly.entity_id
_entity_poly.type
_entity_poly.pdbx_seq_one_letter_code
_entity_poly.pdbx_strand_id
1 'polypeptide(L)'
;TAVGMFGSGQWTVFEGYAAVKLMKAGFRSNNLDPNARHCMASAVAGFMRTFGMDEPMGCYDDFEVADAFVLWGSNMAEMHPILWSRVTDRRLSAPKTKVAVLSTFTHRSFDLADIPIVFTPQADLAMLNYIANYIITNKKVNTDFVNKHTVFKQGVTDIGYGLRPDNPVQKAA
;
A
#
# COMPACT_ATOMS: atom_id res chain seq x y z
N THR A 1 -6.35 -33.53 -3.74
CA THR A 1 -6.64 -33.53 -2.30
C THR A 1 -7.64 -32.45 -1.98
N ALA A 2 -8.70 -32.78 -1.23
CA ALA A 2 -9.80 -31.83 -0.91
C ALA A 2 -9.51 -30.97 0.35
N VAL A 3 -8.30 -31.04 0.90
CA VAL A 3 -7.92 -30.32 2.11
C VAL A 3 -7.03 -29.13 1.76
N GLY A 4 -7.42 -27.95 2.21
CA GLY A 4 -6.64 -26.73 2.16
C GLY A 4 -6.58 -26.06 3.54
N MET A 5 -5.55 -25.28 3.81
CA MET A 5 -5.38 -24.50 5.02
C MET A 5 -5.08 -23.06 4.68
N PHE A 6 -5.83 -22.16 5.28
CA PHE A 6 -5.54 -20.72 5.24
C PHE A 6 -4.81 -20.35 6.52
N GLY A 7 -3.53 -20.02 6.38
CA GLY A 7 -2.63 -19.76 7.49
C GLY A 7 -2.44 -18.28 7.79
N SER A 8 -1.45 -17.98 8.61
CA SER A 8 -1.08 -16.62 8.96
C SER A 8 0.42 -16.38 8.80
N GLY A 9 0.79 -15.23 8.26
CA GLY A 9 2.17 -14.74 8.26
C GLY A 9 2.62 -14.21 9.63
N GLN A 10 1.69 -14.12 10.60
CA GLN A 10 1.95 -13.68 11.97
C GLN A 10 2.18 -14.84 12.95
N TRP A 11 2.15 -16.07 12.48
CA TRP A 11 2.53 -17.22 13.28
C TRP A 11 4.02 -17.15 13.68
N THR A 12 4.32 -17.73 14.83
CA THR A 12 5.71 -18.00 15.16
C THR A 12 6.32 -19.01 14.18
N VAL A 13 7.64 -19.07 14.12
CA VAL A 13 8.34 -20.04 13.26
C VAL A 13 7.90 -21.48 13.54
N PHE A 14 7.69 -21.82 14.82
CA PHE A 14 7.27 -23.18 15.22
C PHE A 14 5.83 -23.50 14.77
N GLU A 15 4.92 -22.56 14.89
CA GLU A 15 3.54 -22.72 14.41
C GLU A 15 3.49 -22.88 12.90
N GLY A 16 4.22 -22.03 12.18
CA GLY A 16 4.33 -22.14 10.73
C GLY A 16 4.95 -23.46 10.28
N TYR A 17 6.01 -23.90 10.95
CA TYR A 17 6.62 -25.20 10.69
C TYR A 17 5.65 -26.37 10.94
N ALA A 18 4.91 -26.34 12.05
CA ALA A 18 3.92 -27.36 12.37
C ALA A 18 2.79 -27.42 11.33
N ALA A 19 2.29 -26.25 10.91
CA ALA A 19 1.27 -26.16 9.87
C ALA A 19 1.75 -26.72 8.52
N VAL A 20 2.96 -26.36 8.09
CA VAL A 20 3.56 -26.88 6.85
C VAL A 20 3.77 -28.39 6.94
N LYS A 21 4.26 -28.88 8.08
CA LYS A 21 4.47 -30.32 8.31
C LYS A 21 3.13 -31.09 8.28
N LEU A 22 2.10 -30.54 8.93
CA LEU A 22 0.76 -31.13 8.90
C LEU A 22 0.21 -31.21 7.47
N MET A 23 0.29 -30.13 6.72
CA MET A 23 -0.24 -30.09 5.36
C MET A 23 0.57 -30.96 4.40
N LYS A 24 1.88 -30.83 4.38
CA LYS A 24 2.73 -31.55 3.41
C LYS A 24 2.94 -33.02 3.77
N ALA A 25 3.27 -33.32 5.02
CA ALA A 25 3.54 -34.68 5.45
C ALA A 25 2.26 -35.44 5.85
N GLY A 26 1.33 -34.79 6.57
CA GLY A 26 0.10 -35.40 7.03
C GLY A 26 -0.94 -35.54 5.90
N PHE A 27 -1.42 -34.42 5.38
CA PHE A 27 -2.45 -34.40 4.34
C PHE A 27 -1.91 -34.58 2.90
N ARG A 28 -0.60 -34.55 2.72
CA ARG A 28 0.08 -34.61 1.41
C ARG A 28 -0.48 -33.58 0.42
N SER A 29 -0.73 -32.37 0.92
CA SER A 29 -1.31 -31.27 0.17
C SER A 29 -0.41 -30.03 0.24
N ASN A 30 -0.25 -29.34 -0.89
CA ASN A 30 0.41 -28.04 -0.98
C ASN A 30 -0.60 -26.87 -0.89
N ASN A 31 -1.87 -27.13 -0.63
CA ASN A 31 -2.92 -26.13 -0.55
C ASN A 31 -2.85 -25.40 0.82
N LEU A 32 -1.76 -24.71 1.05
CA LEU A 32 -1.53 -23.86 2.21
C LEU A 32 -1.07 -22.48 1.75
N ASP A 33 -1.79 -21.44 2.13
CA ASP A 33 -1.43 -20.07 1.80
C ASP A 33 -1.66 -19.15 3.03
N PRO A 34 -0.80 -18.14 3.26
CA PRO A 34 -0.96 -17.23 4.38
C PRO A 34 -1.99 -16.12 4.08
N ASN A 35 -2.44 -15.43 5.14
CA ASN A 35 -3.30 -14.25 5.02
C ASN A 35 -2.70 -13.14 4.16
N ALA A 36 -1.38 -13.01 4.12
CA ALA A 36 -0.68 -12.00 3.32
C ALA A 36 -1.03 -12.08 1.82
N ARG A 37 -1.42 -13.25 1.31
CA ARG A 37 -1.91 -13.42 -0.06
C ARG A 37 -3.11 -12.53 -0.36
N HIS A 38 -4.01 -12.33 0.59
CA HIS A 38 -5.21 -11.50 0.46
C HIS A 38 -5.05 -10.10 1.08
N CYS A 39 -4.05 -9.91 1.95
CA CYS A 39 -3.82 -8.65 2.65
C CYS A 39 -2.96 -7.69 1.82
N MET A 40 -1.77 -8.11 1.38
CA MET A 40 -0.79 -7.20 0.81
C MET A 40 -0.11 -7.71 -0.48
N ALA A 41 -0.48 -8.86 -1.00
CA ALA A 41 0.14 -9.38 -2.24
C ALA A 41 -0.04 -8.44 -3.44
N SER A 42 -1.17 -7.74 -3.54
CA SER A 42 -1.37 -6.70 -4.56
C SER A 42 -0.44 -5.51 -4.36
N ALA A 43 -0.15 -5.12 -3.12
CA ALA A 43 0.81 -4.07 -2.81
C ALA A 43 2.24 -4.51 -3.18
N VAL A 44 2.64 -5.74 -2.83
CA VAL A 44 3.92 -6.33 -3.28
C VAL A 44 4.06 -6.22 -4.79
N ALA A 45 3.06 -6.66 -5.54
CA ALA A 45 3.07 -6.57 -6.99
C ALA A 45 3.19 -5.12 -7.50
N GLY A 46 2.52 -4.18 -6.85
CA GLY A 46 2.61 -2.75 -7.14
C GLY A 46 4.01 -2.18 -6.89
N PHE A 47 4.60 -2.47 -5.73
CA PHE A 47 5.97 -2.05 -5.39
C PHE A 47 7.00 -2.65 -6.34
N MET A 48 6.93 -3.94 -6.59
CA MET A 48 7.83 -4.63 -7.54
C MET A 48 7.78 -4.02 -8.94
N ARG A 49 6.59 -3.64 -9.41
CA ARG A 49 6.42 -3.02 -10.73
C ARG A 49 6.93 -1.60 -10.80
N THR A 50 6.72 -0.84 -9.73
CA THR A 50 7.05 0.58 -9.71
C THR A 50 8.51 0.81 -9.34
N PHE A 51 9.02 0.09 -8.36
CA PHE A 51 10.34 0.30 -7.76
C PHE A 51 11.33 -0.85 -7.98
N GLY A 52 10.85 -2.02 -8.43
CA GLY A 52 11.68 -3.21 -8.60
C GLY A 52 11.92 -3.99 -7.30
N MET A 53 11.40 -3.53 -6.17
CA MET A 53 11.54 -4.16 -4.86
C MET A 53 10.27 -3.96 -4.02
N ASP A 54 10.06 -4.85 -3.07
CA ASP A 54 8.94 -4.77 -2.11
C ASP A 54 9.39 -4.08 -0.82
N GLU A 55 9.69 -2.78 -0.92
CA GLU A 55 10.09 -1.97 0.23
C GLU A 55 9.53 -0.55 0.11
N PRO A 56 9.13 0.10 1.21
CA PRO A 56 8.79 1.51 1.21
C PRO A 56 10.04 2.36 0.93
N MET A 57 9.89 3.42 0.14
CA MET A 57 10.99 4.30 -0.27
C MET A 57 11.33 5.36 0.77
N GLY A 58 10.58 5.46 1.84
CA GLY A 58 10.82 6.38 2.96
C GLY A 58 11.32 5.67 4.21
N CYS A 59 11.61 6.46 5.24
CA CYS A 59 11.97 5.96 6.56
C CYS A 59 11.19 6.69 7.66
N TYR A 60 11.28 6.20 8.88
CA TYR A 60 10.56 6.81 10.00
C TYR A 60 11.03 8.24 10.32
N ASP A 61 12.25 8.60 10.00
CA ASP A 61 12.78 9.95 10.25
C ASP A 61 12.18 11.00 9.31
N ASP A 62 11.55 10.57 8.21
CA ASP A 62 10.82 11.47 7.32
C ASP A 62 9.62 12.13 8.01
N PHE A 63 9.12 11.53 9.11
CA PHE A 63 8.04 12.12 9.91
C PHE A 63 8.41 13.49 10.49
N GLU A 64 9.68 13.72 10.87
CA GLU A 64 10.12 14.96 11.45
C GLU A 64 10.31 16.09 10.42
N VAL A 65 10.40 15.77 9.16
CA VAL A 65 10.65 16.74 8.08
C VAL A 65 9.47 16.89 7.11
N ALA A 66 8.47 16.04 7.22
CA ALA A 66 7.32 16.05 6.31
C ALA A 66 6.53 17.37 6.41
N ASP A 67 6.10 17.90 5.26
CA ASP A 67 5.21 19.05 5.15
C ASP A 67 3.74 18.64 5.05
N ALA A 68 3.48 17.38 4.72
CA ALA A 68 2.13 16.82 4.67
C ALA A 68 2.13 15.34 5.00
N PHE A 69 1.08 14.90 5.68
CA PHE A 69 0.77 13.50 5.94
C PHE A 69 -0.54 13.13 5.26
N VAL A 70 -0.56 11.99 4.62
CA VAL A 70 -1.78 11.41 4.05
C VAL A 70 -2.00 10.03 4.68
N LEU A 71 -2.96 9.95 5.59
CA LEU A 71 -3.36 8.69 6.24
C LEU A 71 -4.51 8.10 5.43
N TRP A 72 -4.18 7.11 4.61
CA TRP A 72 -5.15 6.49 3.71
C TRP A 72 -5.55 5.11 4.21
N GLY A 73 -6.80 4.97 4.65
CA GLY A 73 -7.33 3.73 5.21
C GLY A 73 -6.69 3.32 6.53
N SER A 74 -5.92 4.20 7.17
CA SER A 74 -5.17 3.90 8.38
C SER A 74 -5.76 4.61 9.60
N ASN A 75 -6.17 3.83 10.60
CA ASN A 75 -6.47 4.33 11.94
C ASN A 75 -5.18 4.37 12.77
N MET A 76 -4.27 5.26 12.39
CA MET A 76 -2.92 5.33 12.99
C MET A 76 -2.96 5.66 14.47
N ALA A 77 -3.90 6.50 14.93
CA ALA A 77 -4.02 6.90 16.32
C ALA A 77 -4.24 5.71 17.27
N GLU A 78 -4.93 4.67 16.82
CA GLU A 78 -5.23 3.48 17.63
C GLU A 78 -4.32 2.29 17.30
N MET A 79 -3.97 2.11 16.03
CA MET A 79 -3.22 0.94 15.57
C MET A 79 -1.70 1.13 15.61
N HIS A 80 -1.23 2.39 15.50
CA HIS A 80 0.20 2.74 15.49
C HIS A 80 0.48 3.97 16.38
N PRO A 81 0.20 3.90 17.69
CA PRO A 81 0.21 5.08 18.56
C PRO A 81 1.58 5.76 18.66
N ILE A 82 2.67 5.03 18.54
CA ILE A 82 4.02 5.60 18.58
C ILE A 82 4.31 6.44 17.32
N LEU A 83 3.95 5.94 16.14
CA LEU A 83 4.08 6.72 14.91
C LEU A 83 3.08 7.88 14.89
N TRP A 84 1.91 7.69 15.46
CA TRP A 84 0.92 8.76 15.59
C TRP A 84 1.42 9.91 16.47
N SER A 85 2.16 9.62 17.55
CA SER A 85 2.78 10.67 18.36
C SER A 85 3.76 11.51 17.53
N ARG A 86 4.57 10.89 16.66
CA ARG A 86 5.49 11.61 15.77
C ARG A 86 4.74 12.51 14.78
N VAL A 87 3.64 12.03 14.19
CA VAL A 87 2.78 12.86 13.32
C VAL A 87 2.22 14.05 14.10
N THR A 88 1.72 13.81 15.32
CA THR A 88 1.17 14.85 16.18
C THR A 88 2.20 15.89 16.56
N ASP A 89 3.39 15.46 17.00
CA ASP A 89 4.49 16.34 17.37
C ASP A 89 4.93 17.21 16.19
N ARG A 90 5.07 16.60 15.00
CA ARG A 90 5.40 17.35 13.79
C ARG A 90 4.31 18.35 13.43
N ARG A 91 3.05 17.98 13.51
CA ARG A 91 1.92 18.88 13.21
C ARG A 91 1.84 20.05 14.18
N LEU A 92 2.12 19.83 15.46
CA LEU A 92 2.11 20.87 16.50
C LEU A 92 3.33 21.80 16.43
N SER A 93 4.51 21.21 16.19
CA SER A 93 5.76 21.99 16.10
C SER A 93 5.89 22.78 14.80
N ALA A 94 5.25 22.34 13.73
CA ALA A 94 5.25 22.98 12.42
C ALA A 94 3.82 23.23 11.92
N PRO A 95 3.15 24.32 12.31
CA PRO A 95 1.74 24.58 12.04
C PRO A 95 1.34 24.61 10.55
N LYS A 96 2.31 24.74 9.66
CA LYS A 96 2.10 24.69 8.21
C LYS A 96 1.91 23.26 7.69
N THR A 97 2.39 22.26 8.43
CA THR A 97 2.21 20.84 8.10
C THR A 97 0.72 20.50 8.02
N LYS A 98 0.32 19.73 7.01
CA LYS A 98 -1.07 19.35 6.79
C LYS A 98 -1.25 17.85 7.00
N VAL A 99 -2.38 17.50 7.58
CA VAL A 99 -2.78 16.10 7.79
C VAL A 99 -4.09 15.85 7.04
N ALA A 100 -4.05 14.98 6.05
CA ALA A 100 -5.22 14.46 5.38
C ALA A 100 -5.51 13.05 5.90
N VAL A 101 -6.75 12.80 6.28
CA VAL A 101 -7.20 11.47 6.72
C VAL A 101 -8.33 11.01 5.83
N LEU A 102 -8.09 9.92 5.11
CA LEU A 102 -9.01 9.32 4.16
C LEU A 102 -9.38 7.91 4.66
N SER A 103 -10.65 7.67 4.93
CA SER A 103 -11.12 6.38 5.39
C SER A 103 -12.58 6.15 4.99
N THR A 104 -13.06 4.92 5.13
CA THR A 104 -14.46 4.57 4.88
C THR A 104 -15.39 4.87 6.08
N PHE A 105 -14.81 5.23 7.22
CA PHE A 105 -15.53 5.66 8.42
C PHE A 105 -14.63 6.58 9.27
N THR A 106 -15.23 7.36 10.14
CA THR A 106 -14.51 8.25 11.06
C THR A 106 -13.92 7.47 12.25
N HIS A 107 -12.70 7.83 12.63
CA HIS A 107 -11.99 7.25 13.78
C HIS A 107 -11.05 8.30 14.40
N ARG A 108 -10.37 7.98 15.49
CA ARG A 108 -9.54 8.94 16.25
C ARG A 108 -8.49 9.72 15.47
N SER A 109 -7.97 9.17 14.39
CA SER A 109 -7.00 9.92 13.58
C SER A 109 -7.63 11.14 12.90
N PHE A 110 -8.96 11.20 12.76
CA PHE A 110 -9.66 12.36 12.22
C PHE A 110 -9.61 13.59 13.14
N ASP A 111 -9.33 13.42 14.44
CA ASP A 111 -9.25 14.53 15.39
C ASP A 111 -8.11 15.51 15.06
N LEU A 112 -7.08 15.06 14.35
CA LEU A 112 -5.96 15.89 13.90
C LEU A 112 -6.05 16.29 12.42
N ALA A 113 -7.09 15.88 11.70
CA ALA A 113 -7.18 16.05 10.26
C ALA A 113 -7.47 17.51 9.87
N ASP A 114 -6.61 18.10 9.07
CA ASP A 114 -6.91 19.34 8.34
C ASP A 114 -7.85 19.07 7.15
N ILE A 115 -7.73 17.88 6.55
CA ILE A 115 -8.51 17.45 5.39
C ILE A 115 -9.12 16.08 5.70
N PRO A 116 -10.29 16.05 6.34
CA PRO A 116 -11.01 14.79 6.59
C PRO A 116 -11.81 14.38 5.35
N ILE A 117 -11.63 13.15 4.89
CA ILE A 117 -12.39 12.59 3.77
C ILE A 117 -12.93 11.22 4.16
N VAL A 118 -14.26 11.09 4.18
CA VAL A 118 -14.93 9.79 4.31
C VAL A 118 -15.46 9.40 2.94
N PHE A 119 -15.08 8.24 2.46
CA PHE A 119 -15.42 7.78 1.12
C PHE A 119 -16.05 6.38 1.12
N THR A 120 -16.74 6.04 0.04
CA THR A 120 -17.36 4.73 -0.13
C THR A 120 -16.29 3.65 -0.31
N PRO A 121 -16.40 2.48 0.35
CA PRO A 121 -15.49 1.36 0.12
C PRO A 121 -15.28 1.07 -1.36
N GLN A 122 -14.05 0.67 -1.73
CA GLN A 122 -13.62 0.38 -3.11
C GLN A 122 -13.46 1.62 -4.03
N ALA A 123 -13.59 2.84 -3.52
CA ALA A 123 -13.37 4.05 -4.30
C ALA A 123 -11.90 4.50 -4.39
N ASP A 124 -10.98 3.83 -3.71
CA ASP A 124 -9.56 4.18 -3.60
C ASP A 124 -8.89 4.42 -4.96
N LEU A 125 -9.06 3.48 -5.88
CA LEU A 125 -8.45 3.58 -7.22
C LEU A 125 -9.02 4.76 -8.02
N ALA A 126 -10.32 5.02 -7.91
CA ALA A 126 -10.95 6.16 -8.58
C ALA A 126 -10.41 7.48 -8.04
N MET A 127 -10.22 7.58 -6.72
CA MET A 127 -9.63 8.77 -6.08
C MET A 127 -8.17 8.97 -6.47
N LEU A 128 -7.37 7.90 -6.49
CA LEU A 128 -5.97 7.96 -6.94
C LEU A 128 -5.86 8.40 -8.40
N ASN A 129 -6.69 7.84 -9.28
CA ASN A 129 -6.74 8.24 -10.69
C ASN A 129 -7.17 9.70 -10.85
N TYR A 130 -8.11 10.17 -10.04
CA TYR A 130 -8.51 11.58 -10.05
C TYR A 130 -7.35 12.50 -9.65
N ILE A 131 -6.63 12.15 -8.57
CA ILE A 131 -5.47 12.92 -8.10
C ILE A 131 -4.36 12.94 -9.17
N ALA A 132 -4.05 11.79 -9.77
CA ALA A 132 -3.06 11.69 -10.85
C ALA A 132 -3.47 12.55 -12.06
N ASN A 133 -4.72 12.45 -12.49
CA ASN A 133 -5.25 13.27 -13.57
C ASN A 133 -5.16 14.77 -13.25
N TYR A 134 -5.51 15.18 -12.03
CA TYR A 134 -5.40 16.57 -11.60
C TYR A 134 -3.95 17.08 -11.66
N ILE A 135 -2.99 16.30 -11.19
CA ILE A 135 -1.56 16.64 -11.23
C ILE A 135 -1.09 16.84 -12.66
N ILE A 136 -1.46 15.94 -13.58
CA ILE A 136 -1.04 15.98 -14.97
C ILE A 136 -1.69 17.15 -15.71
N THR A 137 -3.00 17.28 -15.63
CA THR A 137 -3.76 18.29 -16.38
C THR A 137 -3.45 19.71 -15.91
N ASN A 138 -3.13 19.89 -14.64
CA ASN A 138 -2.76 21.19 -14.07
C ASN A 138 -1.25 21.47 -14.09
N LYS A 139 -0.46 20.64 -14.80
CA LYS A 139 1.01 20.81 -14.96
C LYS A 139 1.75 20.88 -13.61
N LYS A 140 1.31 20.09 -12.63
CA LYS A 140 1.91 20.03 -11.29
C LYS A 140 2.90 18.89 -11.12
N VAL A 141 3.29 18.25 -12.21
CA VAL A 141 4.30 17.19 -12.21
C VAL A 141 5.66 17.79 -11.84
N ASN A 142 6.37 17.17 -10.91
CA ASN A 142 7.77 17.50 -10.64
C ASN A 142 8.65 16.93 -11.76
N THR A 143 8.82 17.69 -12.82
CA THR A 143 9.54 17.26 -14.03
C THR A 143 11.01 16.98 -13.75
N ASP A 144 11.63 17.69 -12.82
CA ASP A 144 13.05 17.45 -12.47
C ASP A 144 13.23 16.10 -11.81
N PHE A 145 12.33 15.74 -10.90
CA PHE A 145 12.33 14.42 -10.27
C PHE A 145 12.05 13.32 -11.30
N VAL A 146 11.00 13.50 -12.10
CA VAL A 146 10.61 12.53 -13.13
C VAL A 146 11.77 12.27 -14.09
N ASN A 147 12.41 13.31 -14.60
CA ASN A 147 13.49 13.18 -15.58
C ASN A 147 14.76 12.52 -15.00
N LYS A 148 15.01 12.70 -13.70
CA LYS A 148 16.21 12.16 -13.05
C LYS A 148 16.03 10.74 -12.52
N HIS A 149 14.83 10.40 -12.05
CA HIS A 149 14.60 9.23 -11.21
C HIS A 149 13.61 8.23 -11.77
N THR A 150 12.95 8.52 -12.90
CA THR A 150 11.95 7.62 -13.45
C THR A 150 12.23 7.27 -14.91
N VAL A 151 11.82 6.07 -15.29
CA VAL A 151 11.86 5.58 -16.67
C VAL A 151 10.47 5.03 -16.99
N PHE A 152 9.83 5.60 -18.00
CA PHE A 152 8.57 5.08 -18.51
C PHE A 152 8.83 3.94 -19.49
N LYS A 153 8.24 2.78 -19.19
CA LYS A 153 8.24 1.65 -20.11
C LYS A 153 6.91 1.61 -20.85
N GLN A 154 6.97 1.42 -22.16
CA GLN A 154 5.78 1.30 -23.02
C GLN A 154 5.69 -0.12 -23.57
N GLY A 155 4.47 -0.58 -23.82
CA GLY A 155 4.19 -1.88 -24.43
C GLY A 155 4.15 -3.02 -23.40
N VAL A 156 4.15 -4.24 -23.93
CA VAL A 156 4.14 -5.46 -23.11
C VAL A 156 5.46 -5.58 -22.37
N THR A 157 5.39 -5.55 -21.03
CA THR A 157 6.56 -5.70 -20.17
C THR A 157 6.57 -7.09 -19.54
N ASP A 158 7.76 -7.61 -19.19
CA ASP A 158 7.92 -8.87 -18.47
C ASP A 158 7.23 -8.86 -17.10
N ILE A 159 7.01 -7.67 -16.58
CA ILE A 159 6.29 -7.42 -15.33
C ILE A 159 4.78 -7.26 -15.61
N GLY A 160 4.21 -7.91 -16.57
CA GLY A 160 2.80 -7.76 -16.96
C GLY A 160 1.84 -7.61 -15.76
N TYR A 161 0.66 -7.04 -15.98
CA TYR A 161 -0.36 -6.85 -14.92
C TYR A 161 -1.05 -8.16 -14.49
N GLY A 162 -0.40 -9.32 -14.67
CA GLY A 162 -1.02 -10.63 -14.51
C GLY A 162 -2.04 -10.93 -15.60
N LEU A 163 -2.15 -10.07 -16.60
CA LEU A 163 -3.02 -10.22 -17.74
C LEU A 163 -2.33 -11.06 -18.81
N ARG A 164 -3.13 -11.72 -19.62
CA ARG A 164 -2.61 -12.48 -20.77
C ARG A 164 -2.00 -11.52 -21.80
N PRO A 165 -0.95 -11.92 -22.54
CA PRO A 165 -0.29 -11.05 -23.53
C PRO A 165 -1.22 -10.49 -24.60
N ASP A 166 -2.33 -11.18 -24.87
CA ASP A 166 -3.35 -10.76 -25.84
C ASP A 166 -4.41 -9.79 -25.26
N ASN A 167 -4.36 -9.51 -23.94
CA ASN A 167 -5.33 -8.62 -23.32
C ASN A 167 -5.20 -7.20 -23.88
N PRO A 168 -6.32 -6.58 -24.32
CA PRO A 168 -6.29 -5.23 -24.90
C PRO A 168 -5.71 -4.17 -23.98
N VAL A 169 -5.95 -4.24 -22.66
CA VAL A 169 -5.42 -3.29 -21.68
C VAL A 169 -3.90 -3.37 -21.59
N GLN A 170 -3.34 -4.58 -21.64
CA GLN A 170 -1.89 -4.76 -21.62
C GLN A 170 -1.21 -4.34 -22.93
N LYS A 171 -1.91 -4.48 -24.06
CA LYS A 171 -1.41 -3.99 -25.37
C LYS A 171 -1.46 -2.48 -25.51
N ALA A 172 -2.38 -1.83 -24.81
CA ALA A 172 -2.54 -0.38 -24.84
C ALA A 172 -1.62 0.38 -23.88
N ALA A 173 -1.02 -0.33 -22.93
CA ALA A 173 -0.07 0.23 -21.97
C ALA A 173 1.36 0.21 -22.55
#